data_a77fb4d117b6caf4d13e34879675ce4b
#
_entry.id   a77fb4d117b6caf4d13e34879675ce4b
#
_cell.length_a   1.000
_cell.length_b   1.000
_cell.length_c   1.000
_cell.angle_alpha   90.00
_cell.angle_beta   90.00
_cell.angle_gamma   90.00
#
_symmetry.space_group_name_H-M   'P 1'
#
loop_
_entity.id
_entity.type
_entity.pdbx_description
1 polymer ?
#
loop_
_entity_poly.entity_id
_entity_poly.type
_entity_poly.pdbx_seq_one_letter_code
_entity_poly.pdbx_strand_id
1 'polypeptide(L)'
;MLNKTILILLTLSLSLMGFEYKLEPKKVSENVWCFFGKLEMPTKENGGDMSNHCYVKAKSSYILIDSGPTYKYAQAAYKEMSKIHNLPVSYVINTHEHDDHWLGNNFYKEQFNAKLLGVELQDKNYKEGQKTRMHKLLTKDAINGTKIVKLDTHIKENKIITLDGEKFEFVPVGQGHSQFDVFIYMPDKKVLFSGDLVMNGRITSNREGLVLGQLKALKIIKQYNFDVLIPGHGFDVSKNAMNESIQYFSLLKKRILEAVEEDTGLDGVTKFVKMIEFKDKKMFDLLNTPNVYRAYSELEFYEEE
;
A
#
# COMPACT_ATOMS: atom_id res chain seq x y z
N MET A 1 -25.49 62.72 32.39
CA MET A 1 -25.54 61.96 31.16
C MET A 1 -24.46 60.90 31.22
N LEU A 2 -24.83 59.65 31.45
CA LEU A 2 -23.89 58.53 31.62
C LEU A 2 -23.76 57.79 30.26
N ASN A 3 -22.59 57.90 29.61
CA ASN A 3 -22.29 57.16 28.41
C ASN A 3 -21.99 55.68 28.77
N LYS A 4 -22.88 54.78 28.41
CA LYS A 4 -22.65 53.32 28.48
C LYS A 4 -21.89 52.89 27.21
N THR A 5 -20.60 52.65 27.35
CA THR A 5 -19.80 52.02 26.31
C THR A 5 -20.08 50.53 26.40
N ILE A 6 -20.78 49.97 25.41
CA ILE A 6 -21.02 48.53 25.26
C ILE A 6 -19.76 47.92 24.62
N LEU A 7 -19.00 47.16 25.42
CA LEU A 7 -17.85 46.37 24.94
C LEU A 7 -18.41 45.06 24.32
N ILE A 8 -18.44 44.99 22.99
CA ILE A 8 -18.77 43.77 22.30
C ILE A 8 -17.53 42.88 22.30
N LEU A 9 -17.50 41.88 23.18
CA LEU A 9 -16.50 40.79 23.07
C LEU A 9 -16.85 39.89 21.86
N LEU A 10 -16.13 40.08 20.77
CA LEU A 10 -16.08 39.09 19.69
C LEU A 10 -15.27 37.87 20.17
N THR A 11 -15.95 36.85 20.67
CA THR A 11 -15.31 35.53 20.89
C THR A 11 -15.04 34.90 19.52
N LEU A 12 -13.79 35.02 19.01
CA LEU A 12 -13.31 34.22 17.92
C LEU A 12 -13.29 32.75 18.39
N SER A 13 -14.32 31.98 18.08
CA SER A 13 -14.27 30.55 18.18
C SER A 13 -13.34 30.03 17.07
N LEU A 14 -12.03 29.90 17.36
CA LEU A 14 -11.16 29.03 16.58
C LEU A 14 -11.73 27.61 16.79
N SER A 15 -12.58 27.17 15.88
CA SER A 15 -12.83 25.73 15.73
C SER A 15 -11.47 25.11 15.39
N LEU A 16 -10.90 24.39 16.35
CA LEU A 16 -9.81 23.44 16.07
C LEU A 16 -10.39 22.41 15.10
N MET A 17 -10.29 22.69 13.81
CA MET A 17 -10.66 21.71 12.77
C MET A 17 -9.69 20.54 12.93
N GLY A 18 -10.20 19.42 13.42
CA GLY A 18 -9.45 18.19 13.51
C GLY A 18 -8.98 17.73 12.12
N PHE A 19 -8.01 16.82 12.08
CA PHE A 19 -7.54 16.24 10.83
C PHE A 19 -8.68 15.43 10.16
N GLU A 20 -8.98 15.75 8.91
CA GLU A 20 -10.01 15.07 8.12
C GLU A 20 -9.42 14.57 6.79
N TYR A 21 -9.73 13.32 6.45
CA TYR A 21 -9.44 12.76 5.13
C TYR A 21 -10.52 13.19 4.13
N LYS A 22 -10.08 13.68 2.97
CA LYS A 22 -10.95 13.98 1.82
C LYS A 22 -10.76 12.88 0.79
N LEU A 23 -11.57 11.85 0.89
CA LEU A 23 -11.47 10.63 0.09
C LEU A 23 -12.58 10.58 -0.95
N GLU A 24 -12.23 10.13 -2.15
CA GLU A 24 -13.17 9.93 -3.25
C GLU A 24 -12.98 8.52 -3.84
N PRO A 25 -14.00 7.64 -3.73
CA PRO A 25 -13.91 6.31 -4.31
C PRO A 25 -14.05 6.36 -5.83
N LYS A 26 -13.12 5.75 -6.55
CA LYS A 26 -13.17 5.60 -8.00
C LYS A 26 -13.59 4.19 -8.37
N LYS A 27 -14.63 4.05 -9.18
CA LYS A 27 -15.03 2.77 -9.73
C LYS A 27 -14.02 2.33 -10.79
N VAL A 28 -13.33 1.21 -10.55
CA VAL A 28 -12.26 0.67 -11.42
C VAL A 28 -12.71 -0.55 -12.22
N SER A 29 -13.73 -1.26 -11.72
CA SER A 29 -14.36 -2.39 -12.42
C SER A 29 -15.80 -2.55 -11.93
N GLU A 30 -16.55 -3.51 -12.47
CA GLU A 30 -17.86 -3.83 -11.97
C GLU A 30 -17.78 -4.29 -10.50
N ASN A 31 -18.53 -3.61 -9.62
CA ASN A 31 -18.56 -3.86 -8.18
C ASN A 31 -17.21 -3.69 -7.47
N VAL A 32 -16.26 -2.93 -8.05
CA VAL A 32 -14.96 -2.63 -7.44
C VAL A 32 -14.70 -1.13 -7.45
N TRP A 33 -14.46 -0.56 -6.26
CA TRP A 33 -14.09 0.84 -6.04
C TRP A 33 -12.80 0.93 -5.27
N CYS A 34 -11.91 1.82 -5.67
CA CYS A 34 -10.64 2.03 -5.00
C CYS A 34 -10.46 3.50 -4.59
N PHE A 35 -9.77 3.71 -3.50
CA PHE A 35 -9.19 4.98 -3.10
C PHE A 35 -7.71 4.96 -3.48
N PHE A 36 -7.24 6.06 -4.06
CA PHE A 36 -5.88 6.19 -4.55
C PHE A 36 -5.12 7.18 -3.68
N GLY A 37 -4.09 6.69 -3.02
CA GLY A 37 -3.24 7.50 -2.17
C GLY A 37 -2.30 8.42 -2.94
N LYS A 38 -1.65 9.33 -2.24
CA LYS A 38 -0.68 10.28 -2.80
C LYS A 38 0.67 9.60 -3.04
N LEU A 39 1.38 10.01 -4.10
CA LEU A 39 2.72 9.50 -4.43
C LEU A 39 3.81 10.17 -3.57
N GLU A 40 3.63 10.13 -2.26
CA GLU A 40 4.46 10.82 -1.25
C GLU A 40 4.79 9.88 -0.09
N MET A 41 5.71 10.29 0.78
CA MET A 41 5.88 9.70 2.11
C MET A 41 4.72 10.08 3.04
N PRO A 42 4.49 9.32 4.13
CA PRO A 42 3.51 9.73 5.13
C PRO A 42 3.96 11.02 5.80
N THR A 43 3.07 12.02 5.82
CA THR A 43 3.26 13.33 6.44
C THR A 43 2.10 13.66 7.36
N LYS A 44 2.27 14.74 8.16
CA LYS A 44 1.19 15.26 8.99
C LYS A 44 0.03 15.80 8.15
N GLU A 45 0.32 16.30 6.96
CA GLU A 45 -0.63 16.93 6.03
C GLU A 45 -1.43 15.89 5.25
N ASN A 46 -0.80 14.76 4.84
CA ASN A 46 -1.51 13.70 4.12
C ASN A 46 -2.10 12.62 5.05
N GLY A 47 -1.76 12.64 6.36
CA GLY A 47 -2.26 11.66 7.31
C GLY A 47 -1.88 10.22 7.02
N GLY A 48 -0.83 10.00 6.20
CA GLY A 48 -0.42 8.68 5.75
C GLY A 48 -1.19 8.14 4.54
N ASP A 49 -2.09 8.93 3.94
CA ASP A 49 -2.82 8.58 2.71
C ASP A 49 -1.85 8.52 1.53
N MET A 50 -1.25 7.36 1.29
CA MET A 50 -0.22 7.15 0.29
C MET A 50 -0.38 5.86 -0.51
N SER A 51 -1.11 4.87 -0.02
CA SER A 51 -1.35 3.57 -0.67
C SER A 51 -2.78 3.42 -1.18
N ASN A 52 -3.00 2.48 -2.08
CA ASN A 52 -4.30 2.23 -2.68
C ASN A 52 -5.07 1.16 -1.91
N HIS A 53 -6.37 1.38 -1.72
CA HIS A 53 -7.25 0.49 -0.98
C HIS A 53 -8.56 0.29 -1.74
N CYS A 54 -9.05 -0.94 -1.79
CA CYS A 54 -10.21 -1.24 -2.63
C CYS A 54 -11.33 -1.95 -1.88
N TYR A 55 -12.56 -1.57 -2.21
CA TYR A 55 -13.77 -2.23 -1.78
C TYR A 55 -14.35 -3.04 -2.94
N VAL A 56 -14.54 -4.32 -2.72
CA VAL A 56 -15.26 -5.22 -3.62
C VAL A 56 -16.65 -5.45 -3.04
N LYS A 57 -17.69 -5.05 -3.77
CA LYS A 57 -19.07 -5.36 -3.38
C LYS A 57 -19.35 -6.82 -3.72
N ALA A 58 -19.62 -7.59 -2.70
CA ALA A 58 -20.05 -8.97 -2.77
C ALA A 58 -21.58 -9.09 -2.62
N LYS A 59 -22.09 -10.27 -2.37
CA LYS A 59 -23.54 -10.55 -2.32
C LYS A 59 -24.26 -9.73 -1.24
N SER A 60 -23.71 -9.65 -0.04
CA SER A 60 -24.36 -9.01 1.12
C SER A 60 -23.44 -8.07 1.91
N SER A 61 -22.17 -7.95 1.51
CA SER A 61 -21.15 -7.19 2.21
C SER A 61 -20.13 -6.59 1.25
N TYR A 62 -19.23 -5.79 1.80
CA TYR A 62 -17.97 -5.44 1.17
C TYR A 62 -16.85 -6.36 1.64
N ILE A 63 -15.94 -6.66 0.72
CA ILE A 63 -14.64 -7.28 0.99
C ILE A 63 -13.58 -6.24 0.63
N LEU A 64 -12.67 -5.95 1.56
CA LEU A 64 -11.61 -4.98 1.36
C LEU A 64 -10.30 -5.64 0.96
N ILE A 65 -9.57 -4.99 0.06
CA ILE A 65 -8.15 -5.24 -0.19
C ILE A 65 -7.41 -4.03 0.35
N ASP A 66 -6.64 -4.27 1.41
CA ASP A 66 -5.97 -3.29 2.26
C ASP A 66 -6.94 -2.30 2.93
N SER A 67 -6.59 -1.75 4.09
CA SER A 67 -7.50 -0.96 4.92
C SER A 67 -7.03 0.47 5.19
N GLY A 68 -5.84 0.81 4.71
CA GLY A 68 -5.29 2.15 4.88
C GLY A 68 -4.46 2.37 6.14
N PRO A 69 -3.93 3.60 6.27
CA PRO A 69 -2.90 3.94 7.22
C PRO A 69 -3.40 4.17 8.65
N THR A 70 -4.70 4.39 8.87
CA THR A 70 -5.24 4.73 10.21
C THR A 70 -6.71 4.34 10.38
N TYR A 71 -7.15 4.28 11.63
CA TYR A 71 -8.57 4.12 11.98
C TYR A 71 -9.44 5.21 11.35
N LYS A 72 -9.04 6.47 11.45
CA LYS A 72 -9.77 7.61 10.86
C LYS A 72 -9.84 7.54 9.33
N TYR A 73 -8.77 7.05 8.68
CA TYR A 73 -8.78 6.80 7.24
C TYR A 73 -9.85 5.76 6.88
N ALA A 74 -9.81 4.60 7.54
CA ALA A 74 -10.76 3.52 7.33
C ALA A 74 -12.20 3.97 7.56
N GLN A 75 -12.45 4.74 8.62
CA GLN A 75 -13.76 5.34 8.91
C GLN A 75 -14.22 6.29 7.82
N ALA A 76 -13.35 7.17 7.32
CA ALA A 76 -13.66 8.11 6.24
C ALA A 76 -13.94 7.37 4.91
N ALA A 77 -13.11 6.37 4.58
CA ALA A 77 -13.31 5.55 3.38
C ALA A 77 -14.65 4.79 3.42
N TYR A 78 -14.98 4.16 4.55
CA TYR A 78 -16.27 3.49 4.71
C TYR A 78 -17.45 4.47 4.61
N LYS A 79 -17.34 5.66 5.20
CA LYS A 79 -18.35 6.70 5.11
C LYS A 79 -18.68 7.06 3.65
N GLU A 80 -17.65 7.17 2.80
CA GLU A 80 -17.88 7.44 1.37
C GLU A 80 -18.49 6.22 0.66
N MET A 81 -18.01 5.01 0.95
CA MET A 81 -18.57 3.78 0.35
C MET A 81 -20.01 3.50 0.78
N SER A 82 -20.38 3.83 2.02
CA SER A 82 -21.76 3.67 2.50
C SER A 82 -22.80 4.54 1.77
N LYS A 83 -22.35 5.64 1.13
CA LYS A 83 -23.20 6.47 0.25
C LYS A 83 -23.51 5.77 -1.09
N ILE A 84 -22.62 4.87 -1.54
CA ILE A 84 -22.79 4.10 -2.78
C ILE A 84 -23.67 2.88 -2.49
N HIS A 85 -23.25 2.06 -1.50
CA HIS A 85 -24.04 0.96 -0.96
C HIS A 85 -23.80 0.89 0.54
N ASN A 86 -24.86 0.95 1.34
CA ASN A 86 -24.76 0.82 2.79
C ASN A 86 -24.70 -0.67 3.19
N LEU A 87 -23.53 -1.28 3.03
CA LEU A 87 -23.26 -2.69 3.31
C LEU A 87 -22.20 -2.82 4.41
N PRO A 88 -22.28 -3.83 5.28
CA PRO A 88 -21.19 -4.12 6.23
C PRO A 88 -19.94 -4.58 5.50
N VAL A 89 -18.81 -4.54 6.19
CA VAL A 89 -17.55 -5.15 5.75
C VAL A 89 -17.40 -6.50 6.41
N SER A 90 -17.31 -7.58 5.63
CA SER A 90 -17.19 -8.94 6.17
C SER A 90 -15.75 -9.42 6.24
N TYR A 91 -14.90 -8.97 5.32
CA TYR A 91 -13.48 -9.37 5.24
C TYR A 91 -12.59 -8.19 4.90
N VAL A 92 -11.38 -8.19 5.47
CA VAL A 92 -10.26 -7.35 5.06
C VAL A 92 -9.09 -8.26 4.72
N ILE A 93 -8.52 -8.10 3.53
CA ILE A 93 -7.40 -8.89 3.02
C ILE A 93 -6.20 -7.96 2.88
N ASN A 94 -5.11 -8.22 3.60
CA ASN A 94 -3.90 -7.43 3.52
C ASN A 94 -2.87 -8.11 2.62
N THR A 95 -2.26 -7.30 1.73
CA THR A 95 -1.32 -7.78 0.71
C THR A 95 0.06 -8.08 1.28
N HIS A 96 0.53 -7.30 2.25
CA HIS A 96 1.83 -7.44 2.90
C HIS A 96 1.87 -6.70 4.25
N GLU A 97 3.02 -6.70 4.94
CA GLU A 97 3.14 -6.22 6.32
C GLU A 97 3.39 -4.71 6.49
N HIS A 98 3.43 -3.88 5.45
CA HIS A 98 3.67 -2.43 5.61
C HIS A 98 2.44 -1.70 6.15
N ASP A 99 2.68 -0.82 7.12
CA ASP A 99 1.65 -0.21 7.97
C ASP A 99 0.73 0.81 7.28
N ASP A 100 1.05 1.26 6.09
CA ASP A 100 0.15 2.07 5.25
C ASP A 100 -0.97 1.26 4.59
N HIS A 101 -0.85 -0.06 4.54
CA HIS A 101 -1.83 -0.95 3.93
C HIS A 101 -2.85 -1.53 4.91
N TRP A 102 -2.49 -1.73 6.19
CA TRP A 102 -3.34 -2.51 7.10
C TRP A 102 -3.69 -1.84 8.43
N LEU A 103 -3.11 -0.68 8.75
CA LEU A 103 -3.26 -0.09 10.08
C LEU A 103 -4.68 0.42 10.36
N GLY A 104 -5.55 0.49 9.35
CA GLY A 104 -6.98 0.73 9.46
C GLY A 104 -7.82 -0.49 9.86
N ASN A 105 -7.22 -1.69 9.95
CA ASN A 105 -7.91 -2.96 10.22
C ASN A 105 -8.80 -2.92 11.48
N ASN A 106 -8.36 -2.22 12.53
CA ASN A 106 -9.12 -2.20 13.77
C ASN A 106 -10.46 -1.49 13.64
N PHE A 107 -10.63 -0.52 12.72
CA PHE A 107 -11.93 0.07 12.44
C PHE A 107 -12.94 -1.00 11.97
N TYR A 108 -12.57 -1.81 10.98
CA TYR A 108 -13.46 -2.83 10.41
C TYR A 108 -13.72 -3.98 11.39
N LYS A 109 -12.72 -4.33 12.19
CA LYS A 109 -12.88 -5.31 13.26
C LYS A 109 -13.86 -4.84 14.33
N GLU A 110 -13.73 -3.60 14.80
CA GLU A 110 -14.57 -3.02 15.85
C GLU A 110 -16.00 -2.74 15.37
N GLN A 111 -16.17 -2.24 14.15
CA GLN A 111 -17.50 -1.83 13.64
C GLN A 111 -18.32 -3.00 13.07
N PHE A 112 -17.68 -3.98 12.45
CA PHE A 112 -18.36 -5.02 11.68
C PHE A 112 -18.00 -6.44 12.11
N ASN A 113 -17.06 -6.61 13.04
CA ASN A 113 -16.45 -7.90 13.35
C ASN A 113 -15.88 -8.58 12.10
N ALA A 114 -15.33 -7.77 11.17
CA ALA A 114 -14.75 -8.23 9.93
C ALA A 114 -13.61 -9.24 10.19
N LYS A 115 -13.51 -10.27 9.35
CA LYS A 115 -12.43 -11.23 9.39
C LYS A 115 -11.20 -10.65 8.69
N LEU A 116 -10.06 -10.67 9.38
CA LEU A 116 -8.81 -10.10 8.90
C LEU A 116 -7.91 -11.21 8.36
N LEU A 117 -7.57 -11.14 7.09
CA LEU A 117 -6.67 -12.07 6.39
C LEU A 117 -5.42 -11.31 5.97
N GLY A 118 -4.25 -11.94 6.06
CA GLY A 118 -3.00 -11.30 5.65
C GLY A 118 -1.80 -12.21 5.85
N VAL A 119 -0.61 -11.64 5.74
CA VAL A 119 0.64 -12.38 5.88
C VAL A 119 1.02 -12.55 7.36
N GLU A 120 1.60 -13.70 7.72
CA GLU A 120 1.99 -14.00 9.12
C GLU A 120 3.00 -12.98 9.67
N LEU A 121 3.83 -12.39 8.81
CA LEU A 121 4.82 -11.38 9.19
C LEU A 121 4.19 -10.13 9.80
N GLN A 122 2.97 -9.76 9.39
CA GLN A 122 2.23 -8.66 10.02
C GLN A 122 2.07 -8.90 11.52
N ASP A 123 1.64 -10.08 11.94
CA ASP A 123 1.49 -10.44 13.35
C ASP A 123 2.82 -10.70 14.07
N LYS A 124 3.88 -11.10 13.34
CA LYS A 124 5.21 -11.30 13.89
C LYS A 124 5.92 -9.98 14.16
N ASN A 125 5.83 -9.02 13.25
CA ASN A 125 6.55 -7.76 13.28
C ASN A 125 5.85 -6.70 14.13
N TYR A 126 4.51 -6.79 14.26
CA TYR A 126 3.71 -5.78 14.93
C TYR A 126 2.89 -6.39 16.08
N LYS A 127 3.05 -5.85 17.28
CA LYS A 127 2.38 -6.32 18.49
C LYS A 127 1.36 -5.28 18.98
N GLU A 128 0.32 -5.74 19.63
CA GLU A 128 -0.65 -4.87 20.29
C GLU A 128 0.06 -3.88 21.23
N GLY A 129 -0.35 -2.61 21.18
CA GLY A 129 0.26 -1.51 21.94
C GLY A 129 1.58 -0.98 21.37
N GLN A 130 2.16 -1.60 20.35
CA GLN A 130 3.37 -1.11 19.70
C GLN A 130 3.07 0.13 18.82
N LYS A 131 4.05 1.03 18.72
CA LYS A 131 3.98 2.18 17.82
C LYS A 131 4.64 1.82 16.49
N THR A 132 3.89 1.97 15.40
CA THR A 132 4.39 1.81 14.03
C THR A 132 5.03 3.10 13.51
N ARG A 133 5.49 3.09 12.26
CA ARG A 133 5.96 4.28 11.53
C ARG A 133 4.89 5.38 11.53
N MET A 134 3.63 5.06 11.25
CA MET A 134 2.52 6.02 11.23
C MET A 134 2.31 6.70 12.58
N HIS A 135 2.41 5.99 13.70
CA HIS A 135 2.32 6.58 15.04
C HIS A 135 3.42 7.62 15.33
N LYS A 136 4.57 7.51 14.66
CA LYS A 136 5.71 8.42 14.86
C LYS A 136 5.65 9.65 13.94
N LEU A 137 5.08 9.50 12.75
CA LEU A 137 5.10 10.52 11.70
C LEU A 137 3.84 11.38 11.65
N LEU A 138 2.67 10.80 11.98
CA LEU A 138 1.39 11.48 11.85
C LEU A 138 1.06 12.35 13.07
N THR A 139 0.09 13.26 12.91
CA THR A 139 -0.44 14.03 14.04
C THR A 139 -1.16 13.11 15.02
N LYS A 140 -1.21 13.50 16.30
CA LYS A 140 -1.97 12.77 17.32
C LYS A 140 -3.45 12.61 16.93
N ASP A 141 -3.99 13.57 16.21
CA ASP A 141 -5.38 13.54 15.78
C ASP A 141 -5.57 12.56 14.59
N ALA A 142 -4.71 12.57 13.58
CA ALA A 142 -4.80 11.64 12.44
C ALA A 142 -4.68 10.17 12.89
N ILE A 143 -3.82 9.87 13.86
CA ILE A 143 -3.59 8.51 14.37
C ILE A 143 -4.57 8.09 15.49
N ASN A 144 -5.42 9.00 15.95
CA ASN A 144 -6.33 8.73 17.04
C ASN A 144 -7.26 7.53 16.76
N GLY A 145 -7.41 6.64 17.74
CA GLY A 145 -8.20 5.41 17.61
C GLY A 145 -7.48 4.25 16.91
N THR A 146 -6.34 4.51 16.28
CA THR A 146 -5.58 3.49 15.55
C THR A 146 -4.88 2.53 16.51
N LYS A 147 -5.14 1.22 16.32
CA LYS A 147 -4.58 0.13 17.14
C LYS A 147 -4.14 -1.01 16.22
N ILE A 148 -3.10 -1.70 16.64
CA ILE A 148 -2.70 -2.95 16.01
C ILE A 148 -3.65 -4.05 16.49
N VAL A 149 -4.25 -4.78 15.56
CA VAL A 149 -5.10 -5.94 15.82
C VAL A 149 -4.57 -7.14 15.06
N LYS A 150 -4.66 -8.32 15.66
CA LYS A 150 -4.19 -9.57 15.06
C LYS A 150 -5.08 -10.01 13.90
N LEU A 151 -4.46 -10.67 12.94
CA LEU A 151 -5.15 -11.35 11.86
C LEU A 151 -5.94 -12.57 12.39
N ASP A 152 -7.08 -12.84 11.75
CA ASP A 152 -7.85 -14.07 12.01
C ASP A 152 -7.29 -15.26 11.21
N THR A 153 -6.66 -15.00 10.06
CA THR A 153 -6.14 -16.02 9.16
C THR A 153 -4.87 -15.55 8.45
N HIS A 154 -3.86 -16.42 8.42
CA HIS A 154 -2.63 -16.19 7.68
C HIS A 154 -2.67 -16.82 6.29
N ILE A 155 -2.35 -16.03 5.27
CA ILE A 155 -2.21 -16.49 3.88
C ILE A 155 -0.81 -17.06 3.72
N LYS A 156 -0.71 -18.37 3.46
CA LYS A 156 0.57 -19.11 3.42
C LYS A 156 0.82 -19.82 2.08
N GLU A 157 -0.23 -20.08 1.32
CA GLU A 157 -0.18 -20.88 0.10
C GLU A 157 -1.12 -20.31 -0.96
N ASN A 158 -0.89 -20.66 -2.22
CA ASN A 158 -1.82 -20.37 -3.30
C ASN A 158 -3.14 -21.08 -3.04
N LYS A 159 -4.23 -20.32 -2.99
CA LYS A 159 -5.54 -20.85 -2.70
C LYS A 159 -6.65 -19.99 -3.26
N ILE A 160 -7.62 -20.63 -3.90
CA ILE A 160 -8.88 -19.98 -4.28
C ILE A 160 -9.89 -20.19 -3.16
N ILE A 161 -10.47 -19.10 -2.66
CA ILE A 161 -11.57 -19.13 -1.68
C ILE A 161 -12.73 -18.27 -2.16
N THR A 162 -13.93 -18.67 -1.78
CA THR A 162 -15.15 -17.90 -2.02
C THR A 162 -15.53 -17.16 -0.75
N LEU A 163 -15.57 -15.82 -0.83
CA LEU A 163 -15.96 -14.93 0.25
C LEU A 163 -17.25 -14.21 -0.15
N ASP A 164 -18.33 -14.40 0.58
CA ASP A 164 -19.66 -13.80 0.32
C ASP A 164 -20.09 -13.88 -1.17
N GLY A 165 -19.79 -15.02 -1.83
CA GLY A 165 -20.14 -15.29 -3.22
C GLY A 165 -19.11 -14.87 -4.28
N GLU A 166 -18.08 -14.13 -3.93
CA GLU A 166 -17.00 -13.72 -4.84
C GLU A 166 -15.77 -14.61 -4.67
N LYS A 167 -15.14 -15.00 -5.79
CA LYS A 167 -13.92 -15.82 -5.78
C LYS A 167 -12.66 -14.96 -5.73
N PHE A 168 -11.76 -15.30 -4.82
CA PHE A 168 -10.45 -14.69 -4.65
C PHE A 168 -9.39 -15.77 -4.69
N GLU A 169 -8.40 -15.63 -5.57
CA GLU A 169 -7.18 -16.41 -5.55
C GLU A 169 -6.10 -15.62 -4.81
N PHE A 170 -5.57 -16.18 -3.75
CA PHE A 170 -4.43 -15.65 -3.00
C PHE A 170 -3.17 -16.26 -3.53
N VAL A 171 -2.23 -15.45 -3.98
CA VAL A 171 -0.99 -15.91 -4.61
C VAL A 171 0.22 -15.36 -3.87
N PRO A 172 0.73 -16.09 -2.86
CA PRO A 172 1.98 -15.74 -2.22
C PRO A 172 3.14 -15.88 -3.21
N VAL A 173 3.99 -14.86 -3.25
CA VAL A 173 5.18 -14.84 -4.14
C VAL A 173 6.50 -14.89 -3.36
N GLY A 174 6.43 -14.87 -2.03
CA GLY A 174 7.60 -14.78 -1.17
C GLY A 174 8.15 -13.35 -1.07
N GLN A 175 9.45 -13.21 -0.91
CA GLN A 175 10.11 -11.91 -0.77
C GLN A 175 10.21 -11.23 -2.13
N GLY A 176 9.45 -10.16 -2.31
CA GLY A 176 9.44 -9.29 -3.49
C GLY A 176 9.71 -7.85 -3.10
N HIS A 177 8.64 -7.07 -2.84
CA HIS A 177 8.71 -5.72 -2.30
C HIS A 177 8.99 -5.71 -0.79
N SER A 178 8.38 -6.63 -0.07
CA SER A 178 8.53 -6.86 1.37
C SER A 178 9.16 -8.23 1.64
N GLN A 179 9.23 -8.62 2.91
CA GLN A 179 9.76 -9.94 3.25
C GLN A 179 8.82 -11.08 2.82
N PHE A 180 7.53 -10.79 2.64
CA PHE A 180 6.55 -11.76 2.13
C PHE A 180 5.33 -11.04 1.54
N ASP A 181 5.20 -11.10 0.24
CA ASP A 181 4.14 -10.45 -0.51
C ASP A 181 3.12 -11.45 -1.05
N VAL A 182 1.86 -11.00 -1.11
CA VAL A 182 0.74 -11.72 -1.71
C VAL A 182 0.02 -10.78 -2.67
N PHE A 183 -0.21 -11.21 -3.89
CA PHE A 183 -1.20 -10.55 -4.73
C PHE A 183 -2.52 -11.33 -4.71
N ILE A 184 -3.62 -10.62 -4.99
CA ILE A 184 -4.96 -11.19 -4.97
C ILE A 184 -5.55 -11.07 -6.37
N TYR A 185 -6.06 -12.18 -6.91
CA TYR A 185 -6.70 -12.21 -8.21
C TYR A 185 -8.17 -12.63 -8.10
N MET A 186 -9.04 -11.91 -8.80
CA MET A 186 -10.47 -12.24 -8.96
C MET A 186 -10.71 -12.78 -10.37
N PRO A 187 -10.75 -14.12 -10.57
CA PRO A 187 -10.81 -14.71 -11.90
C PRO A 187 -12.09 -14.34 -12.65
N ASP A 188 -13.22 -14.31 -11.96
CA ASP A 188 -14.52 -14.03 -12.58
C ASP A 188 -14.67 -12.56 -13.02
N LYS A 189 -13.92 -11.63 -12.39
CA LYS A 189 -13.91 -10.18 -12.72
C LYS A 189 -12.68 -9.76 -13.51
N LYS A 190 -11.68 -10.61 -13.61
CA LYS A 190 -10.37 -10.32 -14.21
C LYS A 190 -9.71 -9.07 -13.60
N VAL A 191 -9.81 -8.94 -12.29
CA VAL A 191 -9.19 -7.86 -11.50
C VAL A 191 -8.07 -8.46 -10.66
N LEU A 192 -6.88 -7.83 -10.70
CA LEU A 192 -5.72 -8.23 -9.93
C LEU A 192 -5.30 -7.07 -9.01
N PHE A 193 -5.14 -7.34 -7.73
CA PHE A 193 -4.61 -6.42 -6.72
C PHE A 193 -3.20 -6.87 -6.37
N SER A 194 -2.22 -6.09 -6.79
CA SER A 194 -0.81 -6.49 -6.70
C SER A 194 -0.14 -6.14 -5.37
N GLY A 195 -0.78 -5.34 -4.52
CA GLY A 195 -0.03 -4.69 -3.45
C GLY A 195 1.18 -3.94 -4.04
N ASP A 196 2.23 -3.82 -3.28
CA ASP A 196 3.42 -3.06 -3.64
C ASP A 196 4.38 -3.76 -4.61
N LEU A 197 3.99 -4.95 -5.09
CA LEU A 197 4.68 -5.59 -6.21
C LEU A 197 4.60 -4.76 -7.50
N VAL A 198 3.55 -3.93 -7.63
CA VAL A 198 3.41 -2.98 -8.73
C VAL A 198 3.17 -1.59 -8.17
N MET A 199 3.99 -0.66 -8.62
CA MET A 199 3.81 0.78 -8.41
C MET A 199 3.99 1.51 -9.72
N ASN A 200 3.30 2.63 -9.91
CA ASN A 200 3.50 3.51 -11.06
C ASN A 200 3.46 4.98 -10.67
N GLY A 201 4.08 5.83 -11.48
CA GLY A 201 4.25 7.25 -11.21
C GLY A 201 5.26 7.57 -10.10
N ARG A 202 5.79 6.57 -9.42
CA ARG A 202 6.81 6.69 -8.35
C ARG A 202 7.81 5.54 -8.40
N ILE A 203 8.93 5.70 -7.71
CA ILE A 203 9.90 4.62 -7.49
C ILE A 203 9.38 3.70 -6.36
N THR A 204 9.49 2.39 -6.57
CA THR A 204 9.24 1.37 -5.53
C THR A 204 10.41 1.34 -4.53
N SER A 205 10.13 1.24 -3.24
CA SER A 205 11.15 0.97 -2.23
C SER A 205 11.60 -0.50 -2.30
N ASN A 206 12.90 -0.74 -2.35
CA ASN A 206 13.47 -2.11 -2.30
C ASN A 206 14.17 -2.38 -0.95
N ARG A 207 13.90 -1.60 0.08
CA ARG A 207 14.65 -1.64 1.35
C ARG A 207 14.55 -3.01 2.06
N GLU A 208 13.39 -3.63 2.05
CA GLU A 208 13.10 -4.93 2.67
C GLU A 208 12.90 -6.04 1.64
N GLY A 209 12.80 -5.66 0.36
CA GLY A 209 12.60 -6.53 -0.78
C GLY A 209 13.90 -7.09 -1.39
N LEU A 210 13.70 -7.82 -2.48
CA LEU A 210 14.75 -8.35 -3.34
C LEU A 210 14.46 -8.01 -4.81
N VAL A 211 15.46 -7.58 -5.56
CA VAL A 211 15.33 -7.30 -7.00
C VAL A 211 14.92 -8.55 -7.78
N LEU A 212 15.57 -9.69 -7.49
CA LEU A 212 15.25 -10.96 -8.13
C LEU A 212 13.86 -11.45 -7.76
N GLY A 213 13.48 -11.33 -6.48
CA GLY A 213 12.14 -11.69 -5.99
C GLY A 213 11.06 -10.82 -6.63
N GLN A 214 11.29 -9.52 -6.73
CA GLN A 214 10.40 -8.58 -7.38
C GLN A 214 10.19 -8.91 -8.87
N LEU A 215 11.27 -9.16 -9.61
CA LEU A 215 11.19 -9.56 -11.02
C LEU A 215 10.48 -10.91 -11.21
N LYS A 216 10.72 -11.87 -10.31
CA LYS A 216 10.01 -13.16 -10.28
C LYS A 216 8.51 -12.95 -10.06
N ALA A 217 8.12 -12.13 -9.09
CA ALA A 217 6.72 -11.82 -8.80
C ALA A 217 6.03 -11.16 -10.01
N LEU A 218 6.69 -10.16 -10.64
CA LEU A 218 6.18 -9.51 -11.84
C LEU A 218 6.01 -10.49 -13.01
N LYS A 219 6.95 -11.45 -13.18
CA LYS A 219 6.84 -12.51 -14.17
C LYS A 219 5.64 -13.43 -13.91
N ILE A 220 5.35 -13.75 -12.64
CA ILE A 220 4.17 -14.54 -12.25
C ILE A 220 2.90 -13.74 -12.55
N ILE A 221 2.79 -12.47 -12.12
CA ILE A 221 1.63 -11.60 -12.39
C ILE A 221 1.31 -11.53 -13.87
N LYS A 222 2.34 -11.43 -14.73
CA LYS A 222 2.18 -11.37 -16.20
C LYS A 222 1.50 -12.59 -16.82
N GLN A 223 1.46 -13.73 -16.12
CA GLN A 223 0.81 -14.96 -16.61
C GLN A 223 -0.70 -14.96 -16.35
N TYR A 224 -1.21 -14.03 -15.53
CA TYR A 224 -2.63 -13.93 -15.20
C TYR A 224 -3.41 -13.15 -16.27
N ASN A 225 -4.63 -13.61 -16.56
CA ASN A 225 -5.52 -12.95 -17.53
C ASN A 225 -6.39 -11.90 -16.82
N PHE A 226 -5.83 -10.74 -16.54
CA PHE A 226 -6.56 -9.61 -15.95
C PHE A 226 -6.86 -8.53 -16.99
N ASP A 227 -7.96 -7.80 -16.79
CA ASP A 227 -8.33 -6.60 -17.53
C ASP A 227 -7.97 -5.32 -16.75
N VAL A 228 -7.96 -5.41 -15.41
CA VAL A 228 -7.61 -4.33 -14.48
C VAL A 228 -6.56 -4.85 -13.51
N LEU A 229 -5.47 -4.08 -13.33
CA LEU A 229 -4.44 -4.31 -12.32
C LEU A 229 -4.38 -3.12 -11.38
N ILE A 230 -4.67 -3.35 -10.10
CA ILE A 230 -4.61 -2.31 -9.08
C ILE A 230 -3.22 -2.36 -8.43
N PRO A 231 -2.39 -1.32 -8.61
CA PRO A 231 -1.09 -1.22 -7.94
C PRO A 231 -1.26 -0.87 -6.46
N GLY A 232 -0.25 -1.15 -5.62
CA GLY A 232 -0.24 -0.69 -4.24
C GLY A 232 -0.12 0.83 -4.12
N HIS A 233 0.59 1.46 -5.07
CA HIS A 233 0.68 2.91 -5.22
C HIS A 233 0.64 3.29 -6.70
N GLY A 234 -0.01 4.41 -7.03
CA GLY A 234 -0.12 4.91 -8.39
C GLY A 234 -1.56 4.93 -8.89
N PHE A 235 -1.76 5.49 -10.08
CA PHE A 235 -3.09 5.78 -10.61
C PHE A 235 -3.44 5.01 -11.88
N ASP A 236 -2.43 4.46 -12.57
CA ASP A 236 -2.67 3.60 -13.74
C ASP A 236 -3.09 2.20 -13.28
N VAL A 237 -4.30 1.81 -13.67
CA VAL A 237 -4.90 0.50 -13.37
C VAL A 237 -5.07 -0.35 -14.63
N SER A 238 -4.47 0.07 -15.74
CA SER A 238 -4.51 -0.65 -17.02
C SER A 238 -3.65 -1.93 -16.99
N LYS A 239 -3.76 -2.74 -18.04
CA LYS A 239 -2.87 -3.89 -18.24
C LYS A 239 -1.37 -3.53 -18.30
N ASN A 240 -1.05 -2.27 -18.56
CA ASN A 240 0.31 -1.75 -18.63
C ASN A 240 0.83 -1.19 -17.31
N ALA A 241 0.00 -1.15 -16.26
CA ALA A 241 0.33 -0.56 -14.96
C ALA A 241 1.64 -1.08 -14.35
N MET A 242 2.01 -2.34 -14.66
CA MET A 242 3.23 -2.98 -14.16
C MET A 242 4.52 -2.65 -14.97
N ASN A 243 4.39 -2.01 -16.14
CA ASN A 243 5.55 -1.80 -17.04
C ASN A 243 6.64 -0.94 -16.37
N GLU A 244 6.27 0.08 -15.60
CA GLU A 244 7.26 0.91 -14.89
C GLU A 244 8.07 0.09 -13.87
N SER A 245 7.42 -0.77 -13.09
CA SER A 245 8.09 -1.65 -12.12
C SER A 245 9.01 -2.64 -12.85
N ILE A 246 8.57 -3.25 -13.95
CA ILE A 246 9.41 -4.16 -14.75
C ILE A 246 10.64 -3.43 -15.28
N GLN A 247 10.46 -2.25 -15.88
CA GLN A 247 11.56 -1.46 -16.45
C GLN A 247 12.57 -1.04 -15.37
N TYR A 248 12.08 -0.55 -14.23
CA TYR A 248 12.95 -0.11 -13.15
C TYR A 248 13.80 -1.27 -12.60
N PHE A 249 13.18 -2.37 -12.20
CA PHE A 249 13.92 -3.48 -11.60
C PHE A 249 14.79 -4.24 -12.60
N SER A 250 14.38 -4.34 -13.85
CA SER A 250 15.23 -4.95 -14.91
C SER A 250 16.47 -4.11 -15.18
N LEU A 251 16.32 -2.78 -15.27
CA LEU A 251 17.46 -1.90 -15.48
C LEU A 251 18.36 -1.85 -14.25
N LEU A 252 17.76 -1.84 -13.03
CA LEU A 252 18.51 -1.88 -11.79
C LEU A 252 19.36 -3.15 -11.70
N LYS A 253 18.75 -4.35 -11.93
CA LYS A 253 19.49 -5.62 -11.98
C LYS A 253 20.67 -5.53 -12.94
N LYS A 254 20.40 -5.15 -14.19
CA LYS A 254 21.44 -5.06 -15.22
C LYS A 254 22.61 -4.19 -14.78
N ARG A 255 22.34 -2.96 -14.32
CA ARG A 255 23.39 -2.00 -13.92
C ARG A 255 24.16 -2.41 -12.67
N ILE A 256 23.49 -3.12 -11.75
CA ILE A 256 24.17 -3.66 -10.58
C ILE A 256 25.14 -4.77 -10.98
N LEU A 257 24.73 -5.68 -11.86
CA LEU A 257 25.65 -6.73 -12.36
C LEU A 257 26.84 -6.13 -13.10
N GLU A 258 26.64 -5.12 -13.95
CA GLU A 258 27.71 -4.35 -14.59
C GLU A 258 28.65 -3.72 -13.54
N ALA A 259 28.11 -3.17 -12.45
CA ALA A 259 28.91 -2.57 -11.36
C ALA A 259 29.69 -3.62 -10.56
N VAL A 260 29.18 -4.85 -10.42
CA VAL A 260 29.89 -5.98 -9.81
C VAL A 260 31.03 -6.45 -10.70
N GLU A 261 30.81 -6.58 -12.01
CA GLU A 261 31.85 -6.94 -12.99
C GLU A 261 33.01 -5.94 -13.02
N GLU A 262 32.70 -4.64 -12.84
CA GLU A 262 33.69 -3.54 -12.77
C GLU A 262 34.33 -3.37 -11.38
N ASP A 263 34.03 -4.26 -10.43
CA ASP A 263 34.55 -4.24 -9.05
C ASP A 263 34.41 -2.87 -8.35
N THR A 264 33.25 -2.21 -8.57
CA THR A 264 33.04 -0.85 -8.04
C THR A 264 32.99 -0.79 -6.51
N GLY A 265 32.68 -1.91 -5.87
CA GLY A 265 32.42 -2.03 -4.45
C GLY A 265 31.18 -1.23 -3.99
N LEU A 266 30.78 -1.44 -2.75
CA LEU A 266 29.60 -0.77 -2.18
C LEU A 266 29.76 0.77 -2.15
N ASP A 267 30.98 1.28 -1.90
CA ASP A 267 31.27 2.72 -1.84
C ASP A 267 31.25 3.39 -3.23
N GLY A 268 31.49 2.62 -4.30
CA GLY A 268 31.52 3.11 -5.68
C GLY A 268 30.19 2.98 -6.43
N VAL A 269 29.36 2.00 -6.04
CA VAL A 269 28.18 1.59 -6.81
C VAL A 269 27.21 2.73 -7.12
N THR A 270 26.95 3.65 -6.18
CA THR A 270 26.02 4.78 -6.40
C THR A 270 26.59 5.86 -7.33
N LYS A 271 27.90 5.89 -7.55
CA LYS A 271 28.54 6.74 -8.55
C LYS A 271 28.41 6.13 -9.94
N PHE A 272 28.43 4.81 -10.02
CA PHE A 272 28.32 4.02 -11.23
C PHE A 272 26.85 3.88 -11.69
N VAL A 273 25.96 3.43 -10.81
CA VAL A 273 24.54 3.18 -11.09
C VAL A 273 23.70 4.42 -10.83
N LYS A 274 23.28 5.14 -11.88
CA LYS A 274 22.58 6.43 -11.76
C LYS A 274 21.05 6.37 -11.92
N MET A 275 20.47 5.42 -12.61
CA MET A 275 19.02 5.25 -12.84
C MET A 275 18.30 6.53 -13.31
N ILE A 276 18.97 7.38 -14.08
CA ILE A 276 18.49 8.74 -14.46
C ILE A 276 17.20 8.72 -15.30
N GLU A 277 16.87 7.62 -15.94
CA GLU A 277 15.65 7.42 -16.72
C GLU A 277 14.39 7.54 -15.86
N PHE A 278 14.54 7.39 -14.55
CA PHE A 278 13.45 7.45 -13.58
C PHE A 278 13.48 8.70 -12.69
N LYS A 279 14.38 9.67 -12.99
CA LYS A 279 14.56 10.87 -12.16
C LYS A 279 13.28 11.72 -12.00
N ASP A 280 12.39 11.66 -13.00
CA ASP A 280 11.13 12.41 -12.99
C ASP A 280 10.01 11.68 -12.23
N LYS A 281 10.25 10.44 -11.79
CA LYS A 281 9.30 9.69 -10.97
C LYS A 281 9.32 10.21 -9.53
N LYS A 282 8.13 10.27 -8.93
CA LYS A 282 8.02 10.62 -7.52
C LYS A 282 8.88 9.69 -6.66
N MET A 283 9.39 10.18 -5.56
CA MET A 283 10.25 9.44 -4.61
C MET A 283 11.64 9.07 -5.13
N PHE A 284 12.05 9.47 -6.34
CA PHE A 284 13.35 9.12 -6.91
C PHE A 284 14.51 9.53 -6.00
N ASP A 285 14.60 10.80 -5.63
CA ASP A 285 15.70 11.33 -4.81
C ASP A 285 15.80 10.66 -3.43
N LEU A 286 14.68 10.18 -2.91
CA LEU A 286 14.62 9.52 -1.61
C LEU A 286 14.95 8.02 -1.66
N LEU A 287 14.52 7.33 -2.71
CA LEU A 287 14.54 5.87 -2.74
C LEU A 287 15.60 5.28 -3.67
N ASN A 288 16.05 6.00 -4.70
CA ASN A 288 16.96 5.42 -5.68
C ASN A 288 18.30 4.98 -5.06
N THR A 289 18.95 5.85 -4.29
CA THR A 289 20.22 5.53 -3.63
C THR A 289 20.12 4.33 -2.68
N PRO A 290 19.15 4.27 -1.74
CA PRO A 290 18.92 3.07 -0.93
C PRO A 290 18.64 1.81 -1.74
N ASN A 291 17.88 1.92 -2.84
CA ASN A 291 17.59 0.79 -3.71
C ASN A 291 18.85 0.25 -4.40
N VAL A 292 19.73 1.14 -4.86
CA VAL A 292 21.02 0.76 -5.47
C VAL A 292 21.90 0.01 -4.48
N TYR A 293 22.04 0.53 -3.24
CA TYR A 293 22.81 -0.16 -2.20
C TYR A 293 22.23 -1.54 -1.86
N ARG A 294 20.91 -1.62 -1.71
CA ARG A 294 20.25 -2.89 -1.39
C ARG A 294 20.40 -3.91 -2.51
N ALA A 295 20.24 -3.47 -3.76
CA ALA A 295 20.40 -4.31 -4.93
C ALA A 295 21.85 -4.80 -5.10
N TYR A 296 22.85 -3.94 -4.83
CA TYR A 296 24.24 -4.35 -4.85
C TYR A 296 24.54 -5.44 -3.82
N SER A 297 24.12 -5.22 -2.57
CA SER A 297 24.30 -6.23 -1.51
C SER A 297 23.57 -7.55 -1.77
N GLU A 298 22.49 -7.54 -2.58
CA GLU A 298 21.80 -8.76 -3.01
C GLU A 298 22.54 -9.49 -4.12
N LEU A 299 23.10 -8.74 -5.08
CA LEU A 299 23.61 -9.28 -6.35
C LEU A 299 25.13 -9.42 -6.42
N GLU A 300 25.86 -8.91 -5.43
CA GLU A 300 27.34 -8.95 -5.39
C GLU A 300 27.93 -10.36 -5.58
N PHE A 301 27.24 -11.38 -5.08
CA PHE A 301 27.67 -12.78 -5.21
C PHE A 301 26.67 -13.63 -6.03
N TYR A 302 25.81 -12.96 -6.83
CA TYR A 302 24.85 -13.65 -7.66
C TYR A 302 25.51 -14.19 -8.93
N GLU A 303 25.35 -15.49 -9.16
CA GLU A 303 25.73 -16.15 -10.42
C GLU A 303 24.44 -16.46 -11.22
N GLU A 304 24.40 -16.08 -12.51
CA GLU A 304 23.31 -16.51 -13.38
C GLU A 304 23.45 -18.01 -13.68
N GLU A 305 22.41 -18.80 -13.31
CA GLU A 305 22.28 -20.22 -13.66
C GLU A 305 21.99 -20.44 -15.15
#